data_93daa8008a0490162d3983214aecca67
#
_entry.id   93daa8008a0490162d3983214aecca67
#
_cell.length_a   1.000
_cell.length_b   1.000
_cell.length_c   1.000
_cell.angle_alpha   90.00
_cell.angle_beta   90.00
_cell.angle_gamma   90.00
#
_symmetry.space_group_name_H-M   'P 1'
#
loop_
_entity.id
_entity.type
_entity.pdbx_description
1 polymer ?
#
loop_
_entity_poly.entity_id
_entity_poly.type
_entity_poly.pdbx_seq_one_letter_code
_entity_poly.pdbx_strand_id
1 'polypeptide(L)'
;ETYFGFKFHALTTVDGFLTDYVITPANIDDRNAVWDLCDKYRSISIIGDKGYINKRLTPELKSERYIDLLFLKRENSRDNYPKEVRQLLFKVRRRIETSFSQLTEQLNLNKVKSKSMLGFITRTSIKVLAHNISFLINKLMKNDDSMAKIKRLVFG
;
A
#
# COMPACT_ATOMS: atom_id res chain seq x y z
N GLU A 1 -14.59 21.83 0.96
CA GLU A 1 -15.28 20.85 0.08
C GLU A 1 -15.50 19.57 0.84
N THR A 2 -16.74 19.07 0.82
CA THR A 2 -17.09 17.79 1.45
C THR A 2 -16.99 16.69 0.40
N TYR A 3 -16.02 15.79 0.54
CA TYR A 3 -15.87 14.66 -0.37
C TYR A 3 -16.68 13.46 0.15
N PHE A 4 -17.61 12.99 -0.64
CA PHE A 4 -18.23 11.68 -0.47
C PHE A 4 -17.40 10.65 -1.21
N GLY A 5 -16.87 9.66 -0.49
CA GLY A 5 -16.06 8.63 -1.13
C GLY A 5 -15.48 7.63 -0.14
N PHE A 6 -14.61 6.78 -0.69
CA PHE A 6 -13.90 5.77 0.07
C PHE A 6 -12.39 5.97 -0.09
N LYS A 7 -11.65 5.65 0.96
CA LYS A 7 -10.20 5.52 0.93
C LYS A 7 -9.81 4.06 0.79
N PHE A 8 -8.78 3.82 0.01
CA PHE A 8 -8.19 2.51 -0.18
C PHE A 8 -6.81 2.49 0.49
N HIS A 9 -6.67 1.67 1.52
CA HIS A 9 -5.42 1.45 2.24
C HIS A 9 -4.92 0.07 1.89
N ALA A 10 -3.63 -0.08 1.60
CA ALA A 10 -3.07 -1.36 1.21
C ALA A 10 -1.69 -1.59 1.81
N LEU A 11 -1.38 -2.86 2.07
CA LEU A 11 -0.04 -3.35 2.34
C LEU A 11 0.52 -4.00 1.07
N THR A 12 1.79 -3.73 0.81
CA THR A 12 2.52 -4.33 -0.30
C THR A 12 3.82 -4.95 0.21
N THR A 13 4.30 -5.96 -0.51
CA THR A 13 5.70 -6.38 -0.36
C THR A 13 6.64 -5.27 -0.85
N VAL A 14 7.94 -5.39 -0.54
CA VAL A 14 8.98 -4.49 -1.07
C VAL A 14 9.02 -4.44 -2.60
N ASP A 15 8.54 -5.49 -3.27
CA ASP A 15 8.48 -5.56 -4.74
C ASP A 15 7.21 -4.93 -5.31
N GLY A 16 6.21 -4.63 -4.46
CA GLY A 16 4.96 -3.99 -4.87
C GLY A 16 3.77 -4.93 -5.05
N PHE A 17 3.89 -6.20 -4.67
CA PHE A 17 2.76 -7.13 -4.64
C PHE A 17 1.82 -6.78 -3.48
N LEU A 18 0.52 -6.65 -3.72
CA LEU A 18 -0.46 -6.31 -2.68
C LEU A 18 -0.78 -7.55 -1.83
N THR A 19 -0.51 -7.47 -0.55
CA THR A 19 -0.76 -8.56 0.42
C THR A 19 -2.09 -8.42 1.12
N ASP A 20 -2.46 -7.18 1.45
CA ASP A 20 -3.69 -6.86 2.14
C ASP A 20 -4.22 -5.48 1.75
N TYR A 21 -5.52 -5.28 1.93
CA TYR A 21 -6.12 -3.96 1.79
C TYR A 21 -7.38 -3.79 2.66
N VAL A 22 -7.66 -2.54 3.00
CA VAL A 22 -8.88 -2.13 3.70
C VAL A 22 -9.49 -0.94 2.98
N ILE A 23 -10.81 -0.92 2.90
CA ILE A 23 -11.58 0.20 2.34
C ILE A 23 -12.31 0.88 3.49
N THR A 24 -12.06 2.16 3.67
CA THR A 24 -12.73 2.97 4.69
C THR A 24 -13.53 4.10 4.07
N PRO A 25 -14.62 4.58 4.71
CA PRO A 25 -15.22 5.85 4.35
C PRO A 25 -14.20 6.99 4.41
N ALA A 26 -14.35 7.99 3.53
CA ALA A 26 -13.37 9.07 3.38
C ALA A 26 -13.19 9.94 4.66
N ASN A 27 -14.20 9.97 5.53
CA ASN A 27 -14.17 10.70 6.81
C ASN A 27 -13.45 9.95 7.94
N ILE A 28 -13.12 8.67 7.75
CA ILE A 28 -12.38 7.89 8.75
C ILE A 28 -10.90 8.28 8.72
N ASP A 29 -10.30 8.37 9.91
CA ASP A 29 -8.87 8.63 10.06
C ASP A 29 -8.05 7.45 9.53
N ASP A 30 -7.02 7.73 8.72
CA ASP A 30 -6.14 6.73 8.11
C ASP A 30 -5.46 5.82 9.15
N ARG A 31 -5.26 6.33 10.35
CA ARG A 31 -4.66 5.61 11.47
C ARG A 31 -5.50 4.42 11.95
N ASN A 32 -6.83 4.52 11.83
CA ASN A 32 -7.72 3.41 12.19
C ASN A 32 -7.57 2.23 11.23
N ALA A 33 -7.34 2.51 9.94
CA ALA A 33 -7.12 1.47 8.93
C ALA A 33 -5.84 0.64 9.18
N VAL A 34 -4.84 1.20 9.89
CA VAL A 34 -3.59 0.48 10.17
C VAL A 34 -3.82 -0.73 11.07
N TRP A 35 -4.70 -0.64 12.05
CA TRP A 35 -5.02 -1.79 12.92
C TRP A 35 -5.60 -2.95 12.13
N ASP A 36 -6.57 -2.66 11.25
CA ASP A 36 -7.23 -3.66 10.41
C ASP A 36 -6.22 -4.29 9.43
N LEU A 37 -5.38 -3.45 8.79
CA LEU A 37 -4.31 -3.91 7.89
C LEU A 37 -3.28 -4.79 8.59
N CYS A 38 -2.97 -4.48 9.87
CA CYS A 38 -1.96 -5.19 10.64
C CYS A 38 -2.50 -6.39 11.40
N ASP A 39 -3.80 -6.69 11.32
CA ASP A 39 -4.46 -7.66 12.20
C ASP A 39 -3.81 -9.05 12.20
N LYS A 40 -3.46 -9.55 11.02
CA LYS A 40 -2.83 -10.88 10.84
C LYS A 40 -1.31 -10.88 10.91
N TYR A 41 -0.69 -9.73 11.04
CA TYR A 41 0.77 -9.63 11.03
C TYR A 41 1.36 -9.52 12.44
N ARG A 42 2.53 -10.14 12.62
CA ARG A 42 3.32 -10.09 13.84
C ARG A 42 4.79 -10.09 13.47
N SER A 43 5.62 -9.43 14.28
CA SER A 43 7.08 -9.46 14.18
C SER A 43 7.62 -9.04 12.81
N ILE A 44 7.09 -7.95 12.25
CA ILE A 44 7.51 -7.39 10.96
C ILE A 44 7.77 -5.89 11.05
N SER A 45 8.52 -5.38 10.08
CA SER A 45 8.67 -3.94 9.87
C SER A 45 7.78 -3.49 8.72
N ILE A 46 6.97 -2.44 8.95
CA ILE A 46 6.10 -1.85 7.95
C ILE A 46 6.61 -0.45 7.64
N ILE A 47 6.77 -0.14 6.35
CA ILE A 47 7.11 1.20 5.87
C ILE A 47 5.83 1.90 5.47
N GLY A 48 5.50 3.00 6.17
CA GLY A 48 4.29 3.77 5.93
C GLY A 48 4.57 5.22 5.57
N ASP A 49 3.54 5.91 5.09
CA ASP A 49 3.58 7.35 4.96
C ASP A 49 3.38 8.02 6.33
N LYS A 50 3.81 9.28 6.45
CA LYS A 50 3.71 10.04 7.70
C LYS A 50 2.27 10.20 8.21
N GLY A 51 1.28 10.14 7.32
CA GLY A 51 -0.14 10.19 7.66
C GLY A 51 -0.59 9.06 8.60
N TYR A 52 0.11 7.92 8.57
CA TYR A 52 -0.20 6.76 9.43
C TYR A 52 0.49 6.80 10.79
N ILE A 53 1.34 7.80 11.06
CA ILE A 53 2.12 7.85 12.29
C ILE A 53 1.35 8.59 13.36
N ASN A 54 1.28 7.98 14.52
CA ASN A 54 0.69 8.55 15.70
C ASN A 54 1.55 8.23 16.92
N LYS A 55 1.66 9.17 17.85
CA LYS A 55 2.37 8.99 19.12
C LYS A 55 1.84 7.81 19.95
N ARG A 56 0.57 7.44 19.74
CA ARG A 56 -0.09 6.33 20.43
C ARG A 56 0.00 5.05 19.62
N LEU A 57 -0.38 5.06 18.34
CA LEU A 57 -0.44 3.89 17.48
C LEU A 57 0.92 3.17 17.34
N THR A 58 2.00 3.92 17.14
CA THR A 58 3.33 3.33 16.89
C THR A 58 3.84 2.51 18.09
N PRO A 59 3.80 3.00 19.34
CA PRO A 59 4.14 2.21 20.51
C PRO A 59 3.21 1.01 20.75
N GLU A 60 1.91 1.17 20.52
CA GLU A 60 0.92 0.10 20.69
C GLU A 60 1.18 -1.05 19.71
N LEU A 61 1.39 -0.78 18.42
CA LEU A 61 1.74 -1.80 17.43
C LEU A 61 3.04 -2.54 17.80
N LYS A 62 4.02 -1.80 18.32
CA LYS A 62 5.29 -2.41 18.76
C LYS A 62 5.11 -3.31 19.97
N SER A 63 4.37 -2.89 20.99
CA SER A 63 4.18 -3.65 22.23
C SER A 63 3.26 -4.86 22.04
N GLU A 64 2.17 -4.72 21.30
CA GLU A 64 1.13 -5.75 21.19
C GLU A 64 1.39 -6.74 20.05
N ARG A 65 2.06 -6.29 18.97
CA ARG A 65 2.21 -7.09 17.75
C ARG A 65 3.65 -7.24 17.28
N TYR A 66 4.61 -6.62 17.96
CA TYR A 66 6.02 -6.58 17.56
C TYR A 66 6.20 -6.01 16.13
N ILE A 67 5.37 -5.03 15.77
CA ILE A 67 5.43 -4.35 14.47
C ILE A 67 6.18 -3.05 14.63
N ASP A 68 7.29 -2.89 13.89
CA ASP A 68 8.01 -1.63 13.77
C ASP A 68 7.47 -0.83 12.59
N LEU A 69 6.80 0.30 12.87
CA LEU A 69 6.32 1.21 11.84
C LEU A 69 7.42 2.23 11.51
N LEU A 70 7.98 2.10 10.32
CA LEU A 70 9.05 2.94 9.79
C LEU A 70 8.49 3.97 8.80
N PHE A 71 9.09 5.16 8.77
CA PHE A 71 8.69 6.24 7.86
C PHE A 71 9.87 7.12 7.46
N LEU A 72 9.80 7.75 6.30
CA LEU A 72 10.80 8.72 5.89
C LEU A 72 10.75 9.97 6.77
N LYS A 73 11.80 10.20 7.53
CA LYS A 73 12.01 11.43 8.30
C LYS A 73 12.45 12.56 7.36
N ARG A 74 12.27 13.81 7.80
CA ARG A 74 12.83 14.97 7.09
C ARG A 74 14.36 14.90 7.09
N GLU A 75 14.99 15.40 6.03
CA GLU A 75 16.44 15.34 5.88
C GLU A 75 17.21 15.94 7.07
N ASN A 76 16.69 17.04 7.60
CA ASN A 76 17.27 17.76 8.74
C ASN A 76 16.80 17.24 10.12
N SER A 77 16.23 16.03 10.18
CA SER A 77 15.83 15.44 11.46
C SER A 77 17.05 15.03 12.28
N ARG A 78 17.10 15.43 13.57
CA ARG A 78 18.20 15.08 14.49
C ARG A 78 18.36 13.56 14.67
N ASP A 79 17.25 12.82 14.61
CA ASP A 79 17.20 11.35 14.78
C ASP A 79 17.00 10.64 13.43
N ASN A 80 17.77 11.00 12.43
CA ASN A 80 17.62 10.40 11.11
C ASN A 80 18.20 8.99 11.06
N TYR A 81 17.66 8.17 10.14
CA TYR A 81 18.19 6.82 9.90
C TYR A 81 19.57 6.87 9.21
N PRO A 82 20.39 5.81 9.36
CA PRO A 82 21.58 5.63 8.54
C PRO A 82 21.27 5.75 7.05
N LYS A 83 22.28 6.14 6.26
CA LYS A 83 22.13 6.42 4.82
C LYS A 83 21.53 5.23 4.05
N GLU A 84 21.97 4.03 4.36
CA GLU A 84 21.52 2.78 3.73
C GLU A 84 20.03 2.53 3.99
N VAL A 85 19.58 2.71 5.23
CA VAL A 85 18.16 2.57 5.62
C VAL A 85 17.32 3.63 4.91
N ARG A 86 17.77 4.88 4.85
CA ARG A 86 17.06 5.92 4.11
C ARG A 86 16.92 5.58 2.63
N GLN A 87 17.96 5.08 1.99
CA GLN A 87 17.90 4.66 0.59
C GLN A 87 16.91 3.53 0.37
N LEU A 88 16.85 2.53 1.28
CA LEU A 88 15.87 1.48 1.25
C LEU A 88 14.44 2.03 1.38
N LEU A 89 14.20 2.91 2.36
CA LEU A 89 12.89 3.54 2.57
C LEU A 89 12.43 4.33 1.34
N PHE A 90 13.33 5.07 0.68
CA PHE A 90 13.04 5.76 -0.59
C PHE A 90 12.67 4.79 -1.72
N LYS A 91 13.44 3.70 -1.86
CA LYS A 91 13.19 2.68 -2.89
C LYS A 91 11.82 2.02 -2.70
N VAL A 92 11.51 1.62 -1.47
CA VAL A 92 10.22 0.99 -1.14
C VAL A 92 9.06 1.96 -1.35
N ARG A 93 9.19 3.20 -0.88
CA ARG A 93 8.15 4.22 -1.09
C ARG A 93 7.85 4.43 -2.57
N ARG A 94 8.87 4.58 -3.41
CA ARG A 94 8.69 4.71 -4.87
C ARG A 94 7.99 3.49 -5.47
N ARG A 95 8.25 2.29 -4.95
CA ARG A 95 7.57 1.07 -5.39
C ARG A 95 6.09 1.08 -5.02
N ILE A 96 5.75 1.50 -3.80
CA ILE A 96 4.36 1.66 -3.35
C ILE A 96 3.64 2.68 -4.24
N GLU A 97 4.23 3.84 -4.49
CA GLU A 97 3.66 4.87 -5.39
C GLU A 97 3.42 4.31 -6.79
N THR A 98 4.34 3.49 -7.32
CA THR A 98 4.17 2.80 -8.61
C THR A 98 2.97 1.85 -8.59
N SER A 99 2.83 1.02 -7.56
CA SER A 99 1.70 0.08 -7.44
C SER A 99 0.36 0.82 -7.36
N PHE A 100 0.29 1.92 -6.61
CA PHE A 100 -0.92 2.75 -6.56
C PHE A 100 -1.23 3.43 -7.90
N SER A 101 -0.22 3.96 -8.59
CA SER A 101 -0.39 4.52 -9.95
C SER A 101 -0.92 3.46 -10.92
N GLN A 102 -0.41 2.25 -10.90
CA GLN A 102 -0.90 1.14 -11.71
C GLN A 102 -2.36 0.79 -11.40
N LEU A 103 -2.72 0.72 -10.14
CA LEU A 103 -4.10 0.48 -9.73
C LEU A 103 -5.05 1.59 -10.21
N THR A 104 -4.65 2.85 -10.10
CA THR A 104 -5.50 3.99 -10.43
C THR A 104 -5.54 4.30 -11.92
N GLU A 105 -4.40 4.29 -12.62
CA GLU A 105 -4.29 4.72 -14.00
C GLU A 105 -4.54 3.58 -15.00
N GLN A 106 -4.05 2.38 -14.69
CA GLN A 106 -4.18 1.24 -15.61
C GLN A 106 -5.42 0.39 -15.32
N LEU A 107 -5.72 0.19 -14.03
CA LEU A 107 -6.88 -0.62 -13.61
C LEU A 107 -8.08 0.22 -13.18
N ASN A 108 -8.00 1.55 -13.26
CA ASN A 108 -9.08 2.49 -12.92
C ASN A 108 -9.68 2.26 -11.52
N LEU A 109 -8.85 2.03 -10.51
CA LEU A 109 -9.30 1.81 -9.13
C LEU A 109 -10.06 3.02 -8.57
N ASN A 110 -9.69 4.23 -8.99
CA ASN A 110 -10.33 5.49 -8.61
C ASN A 110 -11.68 5.74 -9.31
N LYS A 111 -12.06 4.90 -10.28
CA LYS A 111 -13.30 5.04 -11.08
C LYS A 111 -14.15 3.77 -11.02
N VAL A 112 -14.32 3.21 -9.81
CA VAL A 112 -15.16 2.03 -9.62
C VAL A 112 -16.63 2.44 -9.69
N LYS A 113 -17.26 2.20 -10.85
CA LYS A 113 -18.70 2.44 -11.04
C LYS A 113 -19.49 1.27 -10.47
N SER A 114 -20.20 1.49 -9.35
CA SER A 114 -21.03 0.48 -8.71
C SER A 114 -22.31 1.10 -8.19
N LYS A 115 -23.40 0.33 -8.21
CA LYS A 115 -24.72 0.71 -7.66
C LYS A 115 -24.94 0.17 -6.24
N SER A 116 -24.04 -0.70 -5.75
CA SER A 116 -24.14 -1.30 -4.41
C SER A 116 -22.77 -1.41 -3.76
N MET A 117 -22.73 -1.48 -2.43
CA MET A 117 -21.48 -1.69 -1.68
C MET A 117 -20.84 -3.04 -2.03
N LEU A 118 -21.62 -4.10 -2.13
CA LEU A 118 -21.09 -5.41 -2.53
C LEU A 118 -20.43 -5.35 -3.91
N GLY A 119 -21.09 -4.73 -4.88
CA GLY A 119 -20.53 -4.54 -6.23
C GLY A 119 -19.27 -3.67 -6.22
N PHE A 120 -19.20 -2.65 -5.34
CA PHE A 120 -18.01 -1.83 -5.16
C PHE A 120 -16.83 -2.66 -4.62
N ILE A 121 -17.05 -3.41 -3.55
CA ILE A 121 -16.02 -4.28 -2.96
C ILE A 121 -15.55 -5.32 -3.96
N THR A 122 -16.48 -6.02 -4.63
CA THR A 122 -16.15 -7.06 -5.63
C THR A 122 -15.29 -6.50 -6.76
N ARG A 123 -15.68 -5.36 -7.34
CA ARG A 123 -14.91 -4.74 -8.43
C ARG A 123 -13.53 -4.26 -7.98
N THR A 124 -13.42 -3.74 -6.77
CA THR A 124 -12.14 -3.37 -6.16
C THR A 124 -11.25 -4.60 -5.99
N SER A 125 -11.79 -5.70 -5.45
CA SER A 125 -11.06 -6.96 -5.26
C SER A 125 -10.56 -7.53 -6.59
N ILE A 126 -11.37 -7.49 -7.65
CA ILE A 126 -10.97 -7.94 -8.99
C ILE A 126 -9.79 -7.12 -9.52
N LYS A 127 -9.77 -5.80 -9.29
CA LYS A 127 -8.65 -4.95 -9.73
C LYS A 127 -7.36 -5.24 -8.97
N VAL A 128 -7.45 -5.47 -7.65
CA VAL A 128 -6.32 -5.92 -6.83
C VAL A 128 -5.80 -7.28 -7.32
N LEU A 129 -6.71 -8.21 -7.59
CA LEU A 129 -6.36 -9.53 -8.12
C LEU A 129 -5.68 -9.43 -9.50
N ALA A 130 -6.21 -8.61 -10.40
CA ALA A 130 -5.62 -8.37 -11.73
C ALA A 130 -4.21 -7.79 -11.63
N HIS A 131 -3.97 -6.85 -10.72
CA HIS A 131 -2.65 -6.32 -10.44
C HIS A 131 -1.69 -7.43 -9.99
N ASN A 132 -2.09 -8.23 -9.01
CA ASN A 132 -1.27 -9.31 -8.47
C ASN A 132 -1.01 -10.43 -9.50
N ILE A 133 -1.98 -10.79 -10.31
CA ILE A 133 -1.80 -11.75 -11.42
C ILE A 133 -0.78 -11.21 -12.42
N SER A 134 -0.83 -9.92 -12.75
CA SER A 134 0.14 -9.30 -13.66
C SER A 134 1.57 -9.39 -13.13
N PHE A 135 1.77 -9.20 -11.81
CA PHE A 135 3.05 -9.45 -11.15
C PHE A 135 3.51 -10.90 -11.26
N LEU A 136 2.59 -11.85 -11.01
CA LEU A 136 2.89 -13.27 -11.09
C LEU A 136 3.30 -13.67 -12.52
N ILE A 137 2.58 -13.21 -13.54
CA ILE A 137 2.90 -13.46 -14.94
C ILE A 137 4.29 -12.92 -15.28
N ASN A 138 4.61 -11.69 -14.91
CA ASN A 138 5.93 -11.12 -15.14
C ASN A 138 7.04 -11.96 -14.48
N LYS A 139 6.81 -12.43 -13.26
CA LYS A 139 7.75 -13.32 -12.56
C LYS A 139 7.93 -14.66 -13.29
N LEU A 140 6.86 -15.28 -13.72
CA LEU A 140 6.90 -16.54 -14.47
C LEU A 140 7.61 -16.39 -15.82
N MET A 141 7.45 -15.23 -16.48
CA MET A 141 8.14 -14.90 -17.71
C MET A 141 9.60 -14.50 -17.52
N LYS A 142 10.13 -14.57 -16.29
CA LYS A 142 11.50 -14.14 -15.91
C LYS A 142 11.79 -12.68 -16.25
N ASN A 143 10.78 -11.83 -16.21
CA ASN A 143 10.89 -10.40 -16.43
C ASN A 143 11.23 -9.68 -15.12
N ASP A 144 12.26 -10.11 -14.40
CA ASP A 144 12.59 -9.61 -13.04
C ASP A 144 12.75 -8.09 -13.01
N ASP A 145 13.41 -7.50 -14.00
CA ASP A 145 13.58 -6.04 -14.11
C ASP A 145 12.28 -5.29 -14.42
N SER A 146 11.27 -6.00 -14.93
CA SER A 146 9.99 -5.43 -15.35
C SER A 146 8.80 -5.99 -14.58
N MET A 147 9.01 -6.71 -13.48
CA MET A 147 7.96 -7.33 -12.69
C MET A 147 6.85 -6.35 -12.30
N ALA A 148 7.22 -5.10 -12.03
CA ALA A 148 6.27 -4.02 -11.76
C ALA A 148 5.70 -3.32 -13.01
N LYS A 149 6.11 -3.69 -14.23
CA LYS A 149 5.65 -3.02 -15.45
C LYS A 149 4.44 -3.75 -16.05
N ILE A 150 3.32 -3.74 -15.33
CA ILE A 150 2.09 -4.42 -15.75
C ILE A 150 1.51 -3.87 -17.05
N LYS A 151 1.82 -2.63 -17.42
CA LYS A 151 1.36 -2.00 -18.67
C LYS A 151 1.67 -2.84 -19.91
N ARG A 152 2.83 -3.50 -19.94
CA ARG A 152 3.23 -4.37 -21.06
C ARG A 152 2.35 -5.60 -21.22
N LEU A 153 1.69 -6.06 -20.16
CA LEU A 153 0.79 -7.22 -20.20
C LEU A 153 -0.65 -6.83 -20.54
N VAL A 154 -1.06 -5.61 -20.19
CA VAL A 154 -2.45 -5.16 -20.35
C VAL A 154 -2.68 -4.44 -21.67
N PHE A 155 -1.67 -3.78 -22.21
CA PHE A 155 -1.81 -2.92 -23.38
C PHE A 155 -0.87 -3.27 -24.56
N GLY A 156 -0.11 -4.33 -24.46
CA GLY A 156 0.73 -4.86 -25.55
C GLY A 156 1.94 -4.00 -25.87
#